data_2d822daf2a4af9f84d0ade50ad108866
#
_entry.id   2d822daf2a4af9f84d0ade50ad108866
#
_cell.length_a   1.000
_cell.length_b   1.000
_cell.length_c   1.000
_cell.angle_alpha   90.00
_cell.angle_beta   90.00
_cell.angle_gamma   90.00
#
_symmetry.space_group_name_H-M   'P 1'
#
loop_
_entity.id
_entity.type
_entity.pdbx_description
1 polymer ?
#
loop_
_entity_poly.entity_id
_entity_poly.type
_entity_poly.pdbx_seq_one_letter_code
_entity_poly.pdbx_strand_id
1 'polypeptide(L)'
;MRDLDLSYNRIGDAGAAALAETVAANAHVESLNLRGNDVGPEGCAKIADVLARATRVISVSPPHGETDDRKENDEPANAVSPSRAGTGLRFLDLAHNPLTDDGGAALADALRLNATLTHLDLERTSLGLRALSALCGAVNESNDTLEYLSLENPFQFSVADEHAWPAARMLGANVCLKTFKCGKWGLKHEALETIVAYGLCENKTLETLDMRCNRVDELGGAHVARALRENKTLRRLNLEENKLGDAGAVAVAEALGETTCLMQLDLRCNGIRERGLVALADGVRAMLENDAPPSELRLWGNDFGPPGSKAATAWRDVFKRADSLGVTVKADITFRVVDGQVHVARMTEIGTKEVGNRF
;
A
#
# COMPACT_ATOMS: atom_id res chain seq x y z
N MET A 1 -20.15 11.66 16.27
CA MET A 1 -19.92 11.23 14.87
C MET A 1 -18.43 11.02 14.74
N ARG A 2 -17.99 9.79 14.41
CA ARG A 2 -16.56 9.48 14.26
C ARG A 2 -16.12 9.49 12.80
N ASP A 3 -16.99 9.02 11.94
CA ASP A 3 -16.72 8.84 10.52
C ASP A 3 -17.58 9.82 9.72
N LEU A 4 -16.93 10.61 8.88
CA LEU A 4 -17.55 11.60 8.02
C LEU A 4 -17.17 11.29 6.57
N ASP A 5 -18.09 10.68 5.83
CA ASP A 5 -17.94 10.45 4.39
C ASP A 5 -18.70 11.53 3.63
N LEU A 6 -17.95 12.37 2.94
CA LEU A 6 -18.41 13.45 2.07
C LEU A 6 -17.91 13.30 0.64
N SER A 7 -17.52 12.08 0.23
CA SER A 7 -16.96 11.83 -1.10
C SER A 7 -17.90 12.26 -2.23
N TYR A 8 -17.33 12.79 -3.30
CA TYR A 8 -18.01 13.19 -4.56
C TYR A 8 -19.11 14.25 -4.41
N ASN A 9 -18.87 15.31 -3.59
CA ASN A 9 -19.87 16.38 -3.30
C ASN A 9 -19.51 17.78 -3.83
N ARG A 10 -18.43 17.97 -4.57
CA ARG A 10 -18.02 19.30 -5.06
C ARG A 10 -17.82 20.35 -3.98
N ILE A 11 -17.18 19.98 -2.90
CA ILE A 11 -16.98 20.82 -1.70
C ILE A 11 -16.08 22.03 -2.00
N GLY A 12 -15.06 21.85 -2.84
CA GLY A 12 -14.05 22.86 -3.18
C GLY A 12 -13.25 23.36 -1.97
N ASP A 13 -12.40 24.35 -2.20
CA ASP A 13 -11.49 24.89 -1.19
C ASP A 13 -12.20 25.53 0.01
N ALA A 14 -13.25 26.30 -0.27
CA ALA A 14 -14.00 26.99 0.80
C ALA A 14 -14.70 25.99 1.73
N GLY A 15 -15.30 24.94 1.16
CA GLY A 15 -15.94 23.88 1.95
C GLY A 15 -14.92 23.05 2.74
N ALA A 16 -13.78 22.74 2.12
CA ALA A 16 -12.68 22.03 2.77
C ALA A 16 -12.12 22.84 3.97
N ALA A 17 -11.98 24.16 3.82
CA ALA A 17 -11.55 25.04 4.91
C ALA A 17 -12.54 25.04 6.09
N ALA A 18 -13.85 25.16 5.80
CA ALA A 18 -14.89 25.13 6.84
C ALA A 18 -14.94 23.77 7.56
N LEU A 19 -14.76 22.67 6.83
CA LEU A 19 -14.68 21.33 7.40
C LEU A 19 -13.42 21.15 8.26
N ALA A 20 -12.28 21.68 7.83
CA ALA A 20 -11.04 21.63 8.60
C ALA A 20 -11.21 22.29 9.97
N GLU A 21 -11.80 23.48 10.02
CA GLU A 21 -12.11 24.17 11.29
C GLU A 21 -13.09 23.37 12.17
N THR A 22 -14.10 22.76 11.56
CA THR A 22 -15.07 21.92 12.26
C THR A 22 -14.41 20.68 12.86
N VAL A 23 -13.51 20.02 12.11
CA VAL A 23 -12.74 18.86 12.58
C VAL A 23 -11.77 19.29 13.69
N ALA A 24 -11.14 20.46 13.59
CA ALA A 24 -10.28 20.99 14.64
C ALA A 24 -11.01 21.23 15.95
N ALA A 25 -12.28 21.68 15.87
CA ALA A 25 -13.13 21.94 17.06
C ALA A 25 -13.74 20.63 17.62
N ASN A 26 -13.67 19.51 16.90
CA ASN A 26 -14.33 18.26 17.26
C ASN A 26 -13.36 17.08 17.31
N ALA A 27 -12.76 16.84 18.47
CA ALA A 27 -11.81 15.73 18.68
C ALA A 27 -12.41 14.31 18.53
N HIS A 28 -13.73 14.19 18.30
CA HIS A 28 -14.39 12.89 18.10
C HIS A 28 -14.42 12.44 16.64
N VAL A 29 -14.05 13.31 15.68
CA VAL A 29 -13.95 12.92 14.27
C VAL A 29 -12.62 12.20 14.08
N GLU A 30 -12.70 10.92 13.76
CA GLU A 30 -11.54 10.04 13.54
C GLU A 30 -11.30 9.77 12.06
N SER A 31 -12.32 9.85 11.21
CA SER A 31 -12.25 9.59 9.78
C SER A 31 -12.93 10.70 8.98
N LEU A 32 -12.21 11.21 7.98
CA LEU A 32 -12.71 12.19 7.02
C LEU A 32 -12.41 11.71 5.58
N ASN A 33 -13.47 11.46 4.82
CA ASN A 33 -13.39 11.13 3.42
C ASN A 33 -13.87 12.33 2.57
N LEU A 34 -12.93 12.94 1.87
CA LEU A 34 -13.15 14.05 0.92
C LEU A 34 -12.84 13.68 -0.53
N ARG A 35 -12.83 12.40 -0.86
CA ARG A 35 -12.51 11.90 -2.20
C ARG A 35 -13.38 12.57 -3.27
N GLY A 36 -12.76 13.09 -4.35
CA GLY A 36 -13.48 13.62 -5.50
C GLY A 36 -14.33 14.87 -5.21
N ASN A 37 -13.78 15.85 -4.53
CA ASN A 37 -14.51 17.05 -4.07
C ASN A 37 -14.00 18.38 -4.63
N ASP A 38 -13.18 18.35 -5.67
CA ASP A 38 -12.57 19.55 -6.24
C ASP A 38 -11.77 20.40 -5.25
N VAL A 39 -11.21 19.75 -4.20
CA VAL A 39 -10.33 20.40 -3.23
C VAL A 39 -9.00 20.70 -3.90
N GLY A 40 -8.65 21.97 -3.95
CA GLY A 40 -7.40 22.45 -4.51
C GLY A 40 -6.31 22.64 -3.44
N PRO A 41 -5.19 23.28 -3.82
CA PRO A 41 -4.09 23.54 -2.89
C PRO A 41 -4.46 24.40 -1.69
N GLU A 42 -5.37 25.36 -1.87
CA GLU A 42 -5.78 26.27 -0.77
C GLU A 42 -6.61 25.56 0.29
N GLY A 43 -7.59 24.75 -0.12
CA GLY A 43 -8.38 23.91 0.81
C GLY A 43 -7.53 22.84 1.48
N CYS A 44 -6.61 22.22 0.73
CA CYS A 44 -5.66 21.26 1.25
C CYS A 44 -4.75 21.89 2.33
N ALA A 45 -4.25 23.10 2.12
CA ALA A 45 -3.43 23.81 3.10
C ALA A 45 -4.18 24.06 4.42
N LYS A 46 -5.49 24.34 4.37
CA LYS A 46 -6.31 24.49 5.59
C LYS A 46 -6.47 23.16 6.34
N ILE A 47 -6.64 22.06 5.63
CA ILE A 47 -6.65 20.73 6.24
C ILE A 47 -5.29 20.44 6.87
N ALA A 48 -4.18 20.72 6.16
CA ALA A 48 -2.82 20.55 6.65
C ALA A 48 -2.55 21.38 7.94
N ASP A 49 -2.99 22.64 8.00
CA ASP A 49 -2.89 23.47 9.18
C ASP A 49 -3.55 22.83 10.42
N VAL A 50 -4.66 22.16 10.22
CA VAL A 50 -5.38 21.46 11.29
C VAL A 50 -4.67 20.17 11.70
N LEU A 51 -4.16 19.41 10.74
CA LEU A 51 -3.37 18.21 11.01
C LEU A 51 -2.09 18.53 11.79
N ALA A 52 -1.42 19.65 11.48
CA ALA A 52 -0.20 20.07 12.15
C ALA A 52 -0.38 20.40 13.64
N ARG A 53 -1.62 20.70 14.07
CA ARG A 53 -1.94 20.97 15.49
C ARG A 53 -2.04 19.69 16.33
N ALA A 54 -2.18 18.53 15.71
CA ALA A 54 -2.26 17.24 16.39
C ALA A 54 -0.85 16.68 16.69
N THR A 55 -0.11 17.39 17.54
CA THR A 55 1.27 17.09 17.89
C THR A 55 1.38 16.08 19.05
N ARG A 56 2.54 15.45 19.20
CA ARG A 56 2.88 14.69 20.40
C ARG A 56 2.91 15.59 21.61
N VAL A 57 2.17 15.26 22.65
CA VAL A 57 2.39 15.83 23.97
C VAL A 57 3.69 15.24 24.52
N ILE A 58 4.78 15.96 24.39
CA ILE A 58 6.01 15.61 25.11
C ILE A 58 5.71 15.90 26.58
N SER A 59 5.46 14.85 27.36
CA SER A 59 5.45 14.96 28.82
C SER A 59 6.90 15.22 29.25
N VAL A 60 7.23 16.51 29.40
CA VAL A 60 8.44 16.90 30.09
C VAL A 60 8.21 16.55 31.55
N SER A 61 8.78 15.45 32.03
CA SER A 61 8.90 15.18 33.46
C SER A 61 9.64 16.37 34.07
N PRO A 62 9.14 17.01 35.12
CA PRO A 62 9.88 18.09 35.77
C PRO A 62 11.22 17.53 36.24
N PRO A 63 12.32 18.31 36.15
CA PRO A 63 13.62 17.87 36.63
C PRO A 63 13.48 17.54 38.14
N HIS A 64 13.90 16.36 38.51
CA HIS A 64 14.07 15.99 39.90
C HIS A 64 15.14 16.89 40.51
N GLY A 65 14.73 17.83 41.32
CA GLY A 65 15.62 18.74 42.03
C GLY A 65 14.92 19.42 43.18
N GLU A 66 15.31 18.99 44.38
CA GLU A 66 15.22 19.69 45.66
C GLU A 66 13.90 19.65 46.43
N THR A 67 13.96 18.85 47.47
CA THR A 67 13.12 18.90 48.66
C THR A 67 13.18 20.28 49.33
N ASP A 68 12.09 21.00 49.38
CA ASP A 68 11.93 22.07 50.37
C ASP A 68 10.54 21.93 51.07
N ASP A 69 10.61 21.73 52.35
CA ASP A 69 9.50 21.62 53.28
C ASP A 69 8.71 22.95 53.30
N ARG A 70 7.49 23.00 52.72
CA ARG A 70 6.49 24.02 53.06
C ARG A 70 5.06 23.47 53.03
N LYS A 71 4.50 23.55 54.18
CA LYS A 71 3.16 23.42 54.70
C LYS A 71 1.96 23.41 53.75
N GLU A 72 1.10 22.44 54.05
CA GLU A 72 -0.32 22.35 53.69
C GLU A 72 -1.06 23.69 53.84
N ASN A 73 -1.90 23.94 52.87
CA ASN A 73 -3.14 24.72 52.78
C ASN A 73 -3.06 25.79 51.70
N ASP A 74 -3.40 25.36 50.50
CA ASP A 74 -4.16 26.18 49.54
C ASP A 74 -4.54 25.26 48.37
N GLU A 75 -5.83 24.97 48.21
CA GLU A 75 -6.38 24.36 47.01
C GLU A 75 -6.10 25.32 45.81
N PRO A 76 -5.37 24.90 44.78
CA PRO A 76 -5.40 25.66 43.55
C PRO A 76 -6.64 25.23 42.78
N ALA A 77 -7.64 26.09 42.83
CA ALA A 77 -8.71 26.12 41.85
C ALA A 77 -8.15 26.09 40.44
N ASN A 78 -8.73 25.25 39.59
CA ASN A 78 -8.48 25.16 38.15
C ASN A 78 -7.06 24.73 37.69
N ALA A 79 -6.68 23.49 37.96
CA ALA A 79 -5.87 22.78 37.00
C ALA A 79 -6.75 22.53 35.77
N VAL A 80 -6.72 23.47 34.82
CA VAL A 80 -7.16 23.23 33.45
C VAL A 80 -6.32 22.05 32.97
N SER A 81 -6.92 20.87 32.94
CA SER A 81 -6.36 19.75 32.23
C SER A 81 -5.92 20.27 30.87
N PRO A 82 -4.69 20.06 30.42
CA PRO A 82 -4.29 20.48 29.10
C PRO A 82 -5.31 19.84 28.13
N SER A 83 -6.22 20.69 27.64
CA SER A 83 -7.15 20.27 26.58
C SER A 83 -6.29 19.67 25.52
N ARG A 84 -6.54 18.42 25.16
CA ARG A 84 -5.95 17.77 23.98
C ARG A 84 -6.29 18.67 22.79
N ALA A 85 -5.46 19.69 22.57
CA ALA A 85 -5.55 20.58 21.44
C ALA A 85 -4.98 19.84 20.24
N GLY A 86 -5.77 18.92 19.66
CA GLY A 86 -5.41 18.17 18.49
C GLY A 86 -6.62 17.42 17.94
N THR A 87 -6.70 17.32 16.64
CA THR A 87 -7.73 16.50 15.99
C THR A 87 -7.54 15.05 16.36
N GLY A 88 -8.64 14.31 16.58
CA GLY A 88 -8.60 12.85 16.70
C GLY A 88 -8.44 12.13 15.35
N LEU A 89 -8.19 12.88 14.25
CA LEU A 89 -8.22 12.34 12.90
C LEU A 89 -7.13 11.31 12.68
N ARG A 90 -7.55 10.10 12.31
CA ARG A 90 -6.71 8.94 12.01
C ARG A 90 -6.73 8.57 10.54
N PHE A 91 -7.84 8.80 9.86
CA PHE A 91 -8.07 8.47 8.48
C PHE A 91 -8.42 9.74 7.69
N LEU A 92 -7.67 9.99 6.60
CA LEU A 92 -7.93 11.08 5.67
C LEU A 92 -7.83 10.56 4.23
N ASP A 93 -8.93 10.65 3.49
CA ASP A 93 -8.96 10.40 2.05
C ASP A 93 -9.16 11.71 1.30
N LEU A 94 -8.15 12.13 0.56
CA LEU A 94 -8.15 13.28 -0.34
C LEU A 94 -8.01 12.87 -1.80
N ALA A 95 -8.16 11.59 -2.10
CA ALA A 95 -7.97 11.08 -3.47
C ALA A 95 -8.91 11.77 -4.47
N HIS A 96 -8.50 11.83 -5.73
CA HIS A 96 -9.27 12.45 -6.81
C HIS A 96 -9.57 13.95 -6.59
N ASN A 97 -8.65 14.68 -5.97
CA ASN A 97 -8.71 16.13 -5.80
C ASN A 97 -7.46 16.78 -6.43
N PRO A 98 -7.56 17.96 -7.05
CA PRO A 98 -6.43 18.62 -7.72
C PRO A 98 -5.55 19.38 -6.73
N LEU A 99 -4.93 18.67 -5.77
CA LEU A 99 -4.12 19.27 -4.68
C LEU A 99 -2.87 19.98 -5.19
N THR A 100 -2.28 19.50 -6.30
CA THR A 100 -1.02 19.97 -6.89
C THR A 100 0.19 19.86 -5.94
N ASP A 101 1.34 20.34 -6.38
CA ASP A 101 2.56 20.33 -5.56
C ASP A 101 2.45 21.19 -4.30
N ASP A 102 1.68 22.26 -4.35
CA ASP A 102 1.55 23.16 -3.18
C ASP A 102 0.74 22.52 -2.06
N GLY A 103 -0.38 21.87 -2.40
CA GLY A 103 -1.17 21.11 -1.41
C GLY A 103 -0.38 19.91 -0.85
N GLY A 104 0.35 19.19 -1.71
CA GLY A 104 1.20 18.08 -1.27
C GLY A 104 2.34 18.52 -0.35
N ALA A 105 2.97 19.68 -0.61
CA ALA A 105 4.00 20.26 0.26
C ALA A 105 3.42 20.66 1.63
N ALA A 106 2.24 21.29 1.64
CA ALA A 106 1.55 21.65 2.89
C ALA A 106 1.23 20.40 3.75
N LEU A 107 0.77 19.32 3.11
CA LEU A 107 0.55 18.03 3.80
C LEU A 107 1.85 17.43 4.34
N ALA A 108 2.95 17.52 3.58
CA ALA A 108 4.24 17.03 4.05
C ALA A 108 4.71 17.78 5.30
N ASP A 109 4.56 19.11 5.33
CA ASP A 109 4.90 19.92 6.50
C ASP A 109 4.02 19.56 7.69
N ALA A 110 2.72 19.34 7.47
CA ALA A 110 1.82 18.90 8.51
C ALA A 110 2.16 17.50 9.05
N LEU A 111 2.52 16.55 8.20
CA LEU A 111 2.89 15.18 8.59
C LEU A 111 4.14 15.15 9.47
N ARG A 112 5.08 16.08 9.32
CA ARG A 112 6.26 16.20 10.22
C ARG A 112 5.88 16.48 11.67
N LEU A 113 4.74 17.09 11.89
CA LEU A 113 4.25 17.49 13.21
C LEU A 113 3.13 16.58 13.73
N ASN A 114 2.37 15.96 12.81
CA ASN A 114 1.21 15.15 13.13
C ASN A 114 1.60 13.82 13.75
N ALA A 115 0.93 13.46 14.83
CA ALA A 115 1.13 12.22 15.58
C ALA A 115 -0.19 11.44 15.79
N THR A 116 -1.19 11.63 14.93
CA THR A 116 -2.49 10.95 15.05
C THR A 116 -2.91 10.24 13.77
N LEU A 117 -2.53 10.76 12.60
CA LEU A 117 -2.92 10.21 11.32
C LEU A 117 -2.24 8.87 11.08
N THR A 118 -3.04 7.84 10.78
CA THR A 118 -2.59 6.50 10.46
C THR A 118 -2.80 6.13 8.99
N HIS A 119 -3.77 6.78 8.33
CA HIS A 119 -4.14 6.52 6.94
C HIS A 119 -4.24 7.81 6.15
N LEU A 120 -3.52 7.86 5.03
CA LEU A 120 -3.57 8.97 4.08
C LEU A 120 -3.67 8.42 2.65
N ASP A 121 -4.78 8.75 1.98
CA ASP A 121 -4.96 8.44 0.56
C ASP A 121 -4.89 9.73 -0.29
N LEU A 122 -3.91 9.74 -1.20
CA LEU A 122 -3.64 10.83 -2.14
C LEU A 122 -3.66 10.32 -3.60
N GLU A 123 -4.43 9.26 -3.89
CA GLU A 123 -4.58 8.76 -5.25
C GLU A 123 -5.12 9.87 -6.18
N ARG A 124 -4.47 10.07 -7.35
CA ARG A 124 -4.92 11.01 -8.39
C ARG A 124 -5.09 12.45 -7.89
N THR A 125 -4.09 12.96 -7.21
CA THR A 125 -4.13 14.31 -6.61
C THR A 125 -3.26 15.33 -7.35
N SER A 126 -2.77 15.00 -8.54
CA SER A 126 -1.95 15.90 -9.38
C SER A 126 -0.65 16.36 -8.70
N LEU A 127 -0.09 15.51 -7.83
CA LEU A 127 1.19 15.77 -7.18
C LEU A 127 2.34 15.63 -8.17
N GLY A 128 3.27 16.56 -8.15
CA GLY A 128 4.53 16.49 -8.89
C GLY A 128 5.67 15.90 -8.03
N LEU A 129 6.89 15.90 -8.61
CA LEU A 129 8.08 15.35 -7.94
C LEU A 129 8.40 16.08 -6.62
N ARG A 130 8.18 17.39 -6.57
CA ARG A 130 8.44 18.21 -5.38
C ARG A 130 7.59 17.76 -4.19
N ALA A 131 6.28 17.64 -4.39
CA ALA A 131 5.36 17.21 -3.35
C ALA A 131 5.64 15.76 -2.91
N LEU A 132 5.88 14.88 -3.87
CA LEU A 132 6.17 13.48 -3.59
C LEU A 132 7.46 13.32 -2.77
N SER A 133 8.53 14.04 -3.15
CA SER A 133 9.78 14.03 -2.40
C SER A 133 9.59 14.59 -0.98
N ALA A 134 8.78 15.65 -0.82
CA ALA A 134 8.48 16.24 0.48
C ALA A 134 7.68 15.30 1.38
N LEU A 135 6.66 14.61 0.81
CA LEU A 135 5.84 13.63 1.53
C LEU A 135 6.67 12.42 1.97
N CYS A 136 7.45 11.84 1.04
CA CYS A 136 8.35 10.74 1.40
C CYS A 136 9.38 11.15 2.46
N GLY A 137 9.91 12.39 2.37
CA GLY A 137 10.82 12.94 3.36
C GLY A 137 10.17 13.11 4.74
N ALA A 138 8.96 13.63 4.80
CA ALA A 138 8.21 13.80 6.05
C ALA A 138 7.94 12.46 6.75
N VAL A 139 7.51 11.45 5.98
CA VAL A 139 7.26 10.09 6.50
C VAL A 139 8.56 9.40 6.92
N ASN A 140 9.68 9.66 6.22
CA ASN A 140 10.97 9.11 6.58
C ASN A 140 11.56 9.73 7.85
N GLU A 141 11.52 11.06 7.96
CA GLU A 141 12.35 11.80 8.93
C GLU A 141 11.65 12.03 10.27
N SER A 142 10.32 12.11 10.27
CA SER A 142 9.60 12.67 11.41
C SER A 142 8.30 11.97 11.77
N ASN A 143 7.66 11.26 10.83
CA ASN A 143 6.37 10.65 11.07
C ASN A 143 6.50 9.16 11.40
N ASP A 144 6.04 8.77 12.58
CA ASP A 144 6.08 7.40 13.10
C ASP A 144 4.67 6.86 13.43
N THR A 145 3.64 7.46 12.88
CA THR A 145 2.25 7.06 13.10
C THR A 145 1.54 6.58 11.84
N LEU A 146 2.01 7.01 10.66
CA LEU A 146 1.36 6.69 9.41
C LEU A 146 1.63 5.23 9.02
N GLU A 147 0.56 4.42 8.99
CA GLU A 147 0.61 3.00 8.64
C GLU A 147 0.23 2.73 7.18
N TYR A 148 -0.56 3.61 6.58
CA TYR A 148 -1.02 3.49 5.20
C TYR A 148 -0.79 4.79 4.44
N LEU A 149 -0.11 4.68 3.30
CA LEU A 149 0.10 5.78 2.37
C LEU A 149 -0.19 5.31 0.94
N SER A 150 -1.14 5.98 0.29
CA SER A 150 -1.39 5.82 -1.13
C SER A 150 -0.97 7.10 -1.87
N LEU A 151 -0.03 6.94 -2.80
CA LEU A 151 0.41 7.96 -3.74
C LEU A 151 0.17 7.49 -5.18
N GLU A 152 -0.85 6.64 -5.39
CA GLU A 152 -1.14 6.05 -6.69
C GLU A 152 -1.55 7.12 -7.71
N ASN A 153 -1.02 7.00 -8.94
CA ASN A 153 -1.40 7.87 -10.05
C ASN A 153 -1.33 9.38 -9.72
N PRO A 154 -0.22 9.87 -9.12
CA PRO A 154 -0.13 11.26 -8.62
C PRO A 154 -0.04 12.28 -9.77
N PHE A 155 0.52 11.88 -10.92
CA PHE A 155 0.89 12.79 -12.01
C PHE A 155 -0.11 12.79 -13.15
N GLN A 156 -0.24 13.93 -13.82
CA GLN A 156 -0.87 14.02 -15.14
C GLN A 156 0.05 13.46 -16.24
N PHE A 157 1.38 13.46 -16.03
CA PHE A 157 2.39 12.96 -16.98
C PHE A 157 3.43 12.12 -16.26
N SER A 158 3.78 10.94 -16.81
CA SER A 158 4.75 10.02 -16.26
C SER A 158 6.17 10.59 -16.31
N VAL A 159 6.80 10.81 -15.13
CA VAL A 159 8.26 11.04 -15.00
C VAL A 159 8.81 9.92 -14.14
N ALA A 160 9.28 8.84 -14.76
CA ALA A 160 9.34 7.52 -14.14
C ALA A 160 10.42 7.30 -13.06
N ASP A 161 11.64 7.75 -13.25
CA ASP A 161 12.78 7.20 -12.49
C ASP A 161 13.20 8.07 -11.30
N GLU A 162 12.92 9.37 -11.35
CA GLU A 162 13.30 10.34 -10.31
C GLU A 162 12.52 10.13 -8.99
N HIS A 163 11.37 9.46 -9.03
CA HIS A 163 10.52 9.18 -7.86
C HIS A 163 11.00 7.99 -7.04
N ALA A 164 11.81 7.14 -7.63
CA ALA A 164 12.27 5.91 -6.98
C ALA A 164 13.12 6.21 -5.73
N TRP A 165 13.98 7.22 -5.80
CA TRP A 165 14.90 7.52 -4.72
C TRP A 165 14.22 8.04 -3.43
N PRO A 166 13.29 9.03 -3.48
CA PRO A 166 12.54 9.42 -2.30
C PRO A 166 11.74 8.27 -1.67
N ALA A 167 11.08 7.44 -2.50
CA ALA A 167 10.33 6.29 -2.02
C ALA A 167 11.27 5.22 -1.41
N ALA A 168 12.41 4.93 -2.02
CA ALA A 168 13.38 3.97 -1.50
C ALA A 168 13.91 4.40 -0.13
N ARG A 169 14.31 5.67 0.02
CA ARG A 169 14.74 6.22 1.31
C ARG A 169 13.67 6.13 2.38
N MET A 170 12.43 6.49 2.02
CA MET A 170 11.29 6.38 2.93
C MET A 170 11.11 4.94 3.38
N LEU A 171 11.04 3.99 2.45
CA LEU A 171 10.84 2.58 2.79
C LEU A 171 11.99 2.01 3.62
N GLY A 172 13.24 2.35 3.30
CA GLY A 172 14.41 1.81 4.00
C GLY A 172 14.54 2.25 5.45
N ALA A 173 14.05 3.43 5.80
CA ALA A 173 14.23 3.99 7.13
C ALA A 173 12.94 4.06 7.98
N ASN A 174 11.75 4.12 7.35
CA ASN A 174 10.49 4.20 8.10
C ASN A 174 10.16 2.87 8.80
N VAL A 175 9.70 2.99 10.05
CA VAL A 175 9.46 1.86 10.96
C VAL A 175 7.99 1.66 11.34
N CYS A 176 7.06 2.36 10.69
CA CYS A 176 5.63 2.27 11.00
C CYS A 176 4.75 1.97 9.77
N LEU A 177 5.20 2.31 8.57
CA LEU A 177 4.42 2.13 7.36
C LEU A 177 4.24 0.64 7.04
N LYS A 178 2.96 0.22 6.97
CA LYS A 178 2.56 -1.17 6.67
C LYS A 178 2.07 -1.34 5.24
N THR A 179 1.49 -0.28 4.66
CA THR A 179 0.95 -0.32 3.30
C THR A 179 1.43 0.89 2.52
N PHE A 180 2.05 0.63 1.38
CA PHE A 180 2.46 1.65 0.42
C PHE A 180 1.91 1.32 -0.96
N LYS A 181 1.27 2.32 -1.60
CA LYS A 181 0.77 2.20 -2.96
C LYS A 181 1.42 3.24 -3.86
N CYS A 182 2.08 2.77 -4.91
CA CYS A 182 2.74 3.56 -5.94
C CYS A 182 2.38 3.06 -7.35
N GLY A 183 1.12 2.68 -7.53
CA GLY A 183 0.59 2.32 -8.84
C GLY A 183 0.61 3.49 -9.80
N LYS A 184 0.77 3.19 -11.12
CA LYS A 184 0.77 4.19 -12.21
C LYS A 184 1.84 5.28 -12.11
N TRP A 185 2.98 4.96 -11.50
CA TRP A 185 4.14 5.85 -11.46
C TRP A 185 4.99 5.77 -12.74
N GLY A 186 4.76 4.75 -13.58
CA GLY A 186 5.56 4.49 -14.77
C GLY A 186 6.93 3.88 -14.49
N LEU A 187 7.13 3.31 -13.29
CA LEU A 187 8.39 2.70 -12.85
C LEU A 187 8.86 1.61 -13.81
N LYS A 188 10.12 1.67 -14.20
CA LYS A 188 10.82 0.63 -14.96
C LYS A 188 11.74 -0.18 -14.02
N HIS A 189 12.54 -1.08 -14.61
CA HIS A 189 13.45 -1.92 -13.84
C HIS A 189 14.52 -1.11 -13.07
N GLU A 190 15.07 -0.01 -13.63
CA GLU A 190 16.08 0.81 -12.95
C GLU A 190 15.51 1.47 -11.67
N ALA A 191 14.30 2.01 -11.77
CA ALA A 191 13.60 2.58 -10.62
C ALA A 191 13.28 1.51 -9.57
N LEU A 192 12.86 0.32 -10.03
CA LEU A 192 12.59 -0.80 -9.13
C LEU A 192 13.85 -1.33 -8.46
N GLU A 193 14.99 -1.38 -9.16
CA GLU A 193 16.28 -1.72 -8.56
C GLU A 193 16.58 -0.81 -7.35
N THR A 194 16.39 0.50 -7.53
CA THR A 194 16.59 1.48 -6.45
C THR A 194 15.64 1.22 -5.27
N ILE A 195 14.33 1.01 -5.54
CA ILE A 195 13.33 0.74 -4.49
C ILE A 195 13.66 -0.56 -3.75
N VAL A 196 14.10 -1.59 -4.45
CA VAL A 196 14.45 -2.87 -3.84
C VAL A 196 15.73 -2.75 -3.01
N ALA A 197 16.80 -2.23 -3.61
CA ALA A 197 18.13 -2.23 -2.98
C ALA A 197 18.20 -1.32 -1.73
N TYR A 198 17.59 -0.15 -1.80
CA TYR A 198 17.68 0.86 -0.74
C TYR A 198 16.39 1.01 0.10
N GLY A 199 15.34 0.30 -0.30
CA GLY A 199 14.05 0.34 0.39
C GLY A 199 13.66 -1.04 0.93
N LEU A 200 13.19 -1.93 0.06
CA LEU A 200 12.54 -3.18 0.48
C LEU A 200 13.48 -4.16 1.20
N CYS A 201 14.74 -4.27 0.79
CA CYS A 201 15.70 -5.18 1.44
C CYS A 201 16.01 -4.73 2.87
N GLU A 202 16.00 -3.44 3.15
CA GLU A 202 16.23 -2.88 4.47
C GLU A 202 14.97 -2.78 5.33
N ASN A 203 13.80 -2.69 4.69
CA ASN A 203 12.51 -2.50 5.38
C ASN A 203 12.11 -3.72 6.22
N LYS A 204 11.60 -3.46 7.44
CA LYS A 204 11.17 -4.48 8.40
C LYS A 204 9.70 -4.32 8.85
N THR A 205 8.92 -3.47 8.19
CA THR A 205 7.55 -3.11 8.63
C THR A 205 6.51 -3.21 7.53
N LEU A 206 6.91 -3.00 6.26
CA LEU A 206 5.98 -3.01 5.15
C LEU A 206 5.41 -4.42 4.90
N GLU A 207 4.10 -4.52 4.96
CA GLU A 207 3.36 -5.75 4.70
C GLU A 207 2.72 -5.78 3.32
N THR A 208 2.37 -4.61 2.79
CA THR A 208 1.66 -4.49 1.49
C THR A 208 2.35 -3.48 0.60
N LEU A 209 2.71 -3.92 -0.60
CA LEU A 209 3.23 -3.07 -1.66
C LEU A 209 2.35 -3.21 -2.91
N ASP A 210 1.77 -2.10 -3.36
CA ASP A 210 1.01 -2.04 -4.60
C ASP A 210 1.76 -1.22 -5.64
N MET A 211 2.25 -1.90 -6.68
CA MET A 211 2.96 -1.32 -7.82
C MET A 211 2.25 -1.62 -9.14
N ARG A 212 0.93 -1.78 -9.12
CA ARG A 212 0.15 -2.06 -10.33
C ARG A 212 0.28 -0.97 -11.39
N CYS A 213 0.01 -1.33 -12.64
CA CYS A 213 -0.01 -0.39 -13.76
C CYS A 213 1.30 0.39 -13.94
N ASN A 214 2.44 -0.24 -13.70
CA ASN A 214 3.76 0.31 -13.94
C ASN A 214 4.38 -0.29 -15.24
N ARG A 215 5.67 -0.14 -15.42
CA ARG A 215 6.40 -0.62 -16.58
C ARG A 215 7.51 -1.61 -16.21
N VAL A 216 7.30 -2.33 -15.10
CA VAL A 216 8.23 -3.35 -14.62
C VAL A 216 8.30 -4.47 -15.64
N ASP A 217 9.45 -4.62 -16.28
CA ASP A 217 9.70 -5.57 -17.36
C ASP A 217 10.40 -6.85 -16.87
N GLU A 218 10.95 -7.62 -17.80
CA GLU A 218 11.63 -8.89 -17.52
C GLU A 218 12.83 -8.71 -16.58
N LEU A 219 13.60 -7.61 -16.72
CA LEU A 219 14.72 -7.29 -15.83
C LEU A 219 14.22 -6.91 -14.43
N GLY A 220 13.11 -6.18 -14.36
CA GLY A 220 12.44 -5.86 -13.11
C GLY A 220 12.00 -7.10 -12.33
N GLY A 221 11.66 -8.20 -13.02
CA GLY A 221 11.35 -9.48 -12.40
C GLY A 221 12.48 -10.01 -11.51
N ALA A 222 13.75 -9.82 -11.91
CA ALA A 222 14.90 -10.20 -11.10
C ALA A 222 15.02 -9.36 -9.81
N HIS A 223 14.68 -8.06 -9.86
CA HIS A 223 14.65 -7.21 -8.67
C HIS A 223 13.49 -7.60 -7.74
N VAL A 224 12.32 -7.92 -8.28
CA VAL A 224 11.21 -8.49 -7.48
C VAL A 224 11.66 -9.78 -6.78
N ALA A 225 12.30 -10.68 -7.50
CA ALA A 225 12.82 -11.93 -6.95
C ALA A 225 13.80 -11.70 -5.79
N ARG A 226 14.69 -10.70 -5.94
CA ARG A 226 15.61 -10.29 -4.86
C ARG A 226 14.82 -9.79 -3.64
N ALA A 227 13.85 -8.92 -3.83
CA ALA A 227 13.00 -8.42 -2.74
C ALA A 227 12.30 -9.57 -1.99
N LEU A 228 11.75 -10.56 -2.71
CA LEU A 228 11.08 -11.72 -2.12
C LEU A 228 12.03 -12.62 -1.30
N ARG A 229 13.29 -12.74 -1.70
CA ARG A 229 14.30 -13.50 -0.95
C ARG A 229 14.76 -12.78 0.31
N GLU A 230 15.03 -11.48 0.22
CA GLU A 230 15.67 -10.70 1.29
C GLU A 230 14.65 -10.13 2.30
N ASN A 231 13.49 -9.66 1.83
CA ASN A 231 12.46 -9.09 2.70
C ASN A 231 11.65 -10.20 3.39
N LYS A 232 11.45 -10.06 4.71
CA LYS A 232 10.74 -11.05 5.55
C LYS A 232 9.43 -10.52 6.14
N THR A 233 8.97 -9.36 5.70
CA THR A 233 7.74 -8.72 6.19
C THR A 233 6.67 -8.55 5.14
N LEU A 234 7.04 -8.53 3.85
CA LEU A 234 6.12 -8.32 2.76
C LEU A 234 5.17 -9.51 2.56
N ARG A 235 3.91 -9.31 2.85
CA ARG A 235 2.85 -10.31 2.76
C ARG A 235 2.01 -10.20 1.51
N ARG A 236 1.87 -9.00 0.98
CA ARG A 236 1.02 -8.71 -0.19
C ARG A 236 1.79 -7.90 -1.22
N LEU A 237 1.92 -8.45 -2.41
CA LEU A 237 2.57 -7.80 -3.54
C LEU A 237 1.62 -7.75 -4.73
N ASN A 238 1.32 -6.55 -5.20
CA ASN A 238 0.53 -6.32 -6.40
C ASN A 238 1.41 -5.77 -7.52
N LEU A 239 1.52 -6.54 -8.60
CA LEU A 239 2.22 -6.23 -9.84
C LEU A 239 1.28 -6.29 -11.05
N GLU A 240 -0.04 -6.21 -10.86
CA GLU A 240 -1.03 -6.21 -11.94
C GLU A 240 -0.69 -5.15 -13.01
N GLU A 241 -0.95 -5.48 -14.29
CA GLU A 241 -0.72 -4.57 -15.43
C GLU A 241 0.72 -4.04 -15.51
N ASN A 242 1.70 -4.93 -15.39
CA ASN A 242 3.11 -4.68 -15.68
C ASN A 242 3.54 -5.45 -16.95
N LYS A 243 4.85 -5.61 -17.17
CA LYS A 243 5.41 -6.20 -18.39
C LYS A 243 6.43 -7.31 -18.08
N LEU A 244 6.18 -8.08 -17.02
CA LEU A 244 7.14 -9.07 -16.51
C LEU A 244 7.55 -10.11 -17.55
N GLY A 245 6.66 -10.47 -18.49
CA GLY A 245 6.92 -11.51 -19.47
C GLY A 245 7.34 -12.83 -18.84
N ASP A 246 7.82 -13.76 -19.70
CA ASP A 246 8.24 -15.08 -19.23
C ASP A 246 9.52 -15.05 -18.39
N ALA A 247 10.50 -14.24 -18.77
CA ALA A 247 11.79 -14.22 -18.07
C ALA A 247 11.64 -13.62 -16.66
N GLY A 248 10.87 -12.54 -16.51
CA GLY A 248 10.55 -11.96 -15.20
C GLY A 248 9.74 -12.92 -14.32
N ALA A 249 8.78 -13.62 -14.91
CA ALA A 249 7.99 -14.62 -14.20
C ALA A 249 8.83 -15.81 -13.71
N VAL A 250 9.80 -16.28 -14.51
CA VAL A 250 10.75 -17.33 -14.09
C VAL A 250 11.57 -16.87 -12.90
N ALA A 251 12.12 -15.64 -12.93
CA ALA A 251 12.89 -15.11 -11.80
C ALA A 251 12.06 -15.01 -10.51
N VAL A 252 10.81 -14.55 -10.61
CA VAL A 252 9.87 -14.51 -9.49
C VAL A 252 9.58 -15.92 -8.97
N ALA A 253 9.32 -16.88 -9.86
CA ALA A 253 9.03 -18.27 -9.51
C ALA A 253 10.16 -18.93 -8.69
N GLU A 254 11.40 -18.71 -9.07
CA GLU A 254 12.56 -19.21 -8.33
C GLU A 254 12.60 -18.65 -6.89
N ALA A 255 12.24 -17.38 -6.71
CA ALA A 255 12.20 -16.77 -5.38
C ALA A 255 11.01 -17.23 -4.52
N LEU A 256 9.91 -17.66 -5.15
CA LEU A 256 8.72 -18.13 -4.40
C LEU A 256 9.05 -19.35 -3.51
N GLY A 257 9.91 -20.26 -3.98
CA GLY A 257 10.33 -21.40 -3.18
C GLY A 257 11.17 -21.04 -1.93
N GLU A 258 11.73 -19.83 -1.88
CA GLU A 258 12.60 -19.35 -0.81
C GLU A 258 11.88 -18.36 0.15
N THR A 259 10.75 -17.81 -0.27
CA THR A 259 9.98 -16.86 0.57
C THR A 259 9.07 -17.60 1.56
N THR A 260 8.98 -17.08 2.78
CA THR A 260 8.18 -17.68 3.86
C THR A 260 7.06 -16.77 4.35
N CYS A 261 6.99 -15.55 3.85
CA CYS A 261 6.06 -14.53 4.37
C CYS A 261 4.99 -14.08 3.37
N LEU A 262 5.19 -14.32 2.06
CA LEU A 262 4.27 -13.85 1.04
C LEU A 262 2.96 -14.65 1.07
N MET A 263 1.85 -13.91 1.26
CA MET A 263 0.50 -14.49 1.33
C MET A 263 -0.34 -14.19 0.09
N GLN A 264 -0.12 -13.03 -0.54
CA GLN A 264 -0.91 -12.59 -1.70
C GLN A 264 0.02 -12.09 -2.80
N LEU A 265 -0.19 -12.62 -4.00
CA LEU A 265 0.55 -12.23 -5.19
C LEU A 265 -0.42 -11.97 -6.34
N ASP A 266 -0.38 -10.75 -6.88
CA ASP A 266 -1.15 -10.38 -8.06
C ASP A 266 -0.21 -10.15 -9.24
N LEU A 267 -0.32 -11.00 -10.26
CA LEU A 267 0.44 -10.95 -11.50
C LEU A 267 -0.48 -10.84 -12.73
N ARG A 268 -1.70 -10.36 -12.56
CA ARG A 268 -2.63 -10.20 -13.66
C ARG A 268 -2.05 -9.32 -14.77
N CYS A 269 -2.40 -9.65 -16.02
CA CYS A 269 -2.08 -8.79 -17.19
C CYS A 269 -0.58 -8.42 -17.28
N ASN A 270 0.31 -9.40 -17.13
CA ASN A 270 1.77 -9.21 -17.20
C ASN A 270 2.42 -9.72 -18.49
N GLY A 271 1.64 -10.19 -19.46
CA GLY A 271 2.16 -10.74 -20.70
C GLY A 271 2.93 -12.06 -20.53
N ILE A 272 2.70 -12.74 -19.41
CA ILE A 272 3.31 -14.03 -19.09
C ILE A 272 2.65 -15.10 -19.95
N ARG A 273 3.46 -15.96 -20.56
CA ARG A 273 3.03 -17.06 -21.43
C ARG A 273 3.32 -18.41 -20.78
N GLU A 274 3.19 -19.48 -21.58
CA GLU A 274 3.31 -20.86 -21.10
C GLU A 274 4.58 -21.10 -20.27
N ARG A 275 5.75 -20.63 -20.70
CA ARG A 275 7.02 -20.85 -19.99
C ARG A 275 7.02 -20.22 -18.60
N GLY A 276 6.63 -18.96 -18.50
CA GLY A 276 6.59 -18.23 -17.22
C GLY A 276 5.52 -18.80 -16.30
N LEU A 277 4.34 -19.12 -16.84
CA LEU A 277 3.25 -19.69 -16.06
C LEU A 277 3.57 -21.09 -15.51
N VAL A 278 4.29 -21.94 -16.26
CA VAL A 278 4.78 -23.23 -15.76
C VAL A 278 5.77 -23.03 -14.63
N ALA A 279 6.74 -22.14 -14.80
CA ALA A 279 7.71 -21.84 -13.74
C ALA A 279 7.03 -21.32 -12.47
N LEU A 280 6.05 -20.40 -12.58
CA LEU A 280 5.28 -19.92 -11.43
C LEU A 280 4.51 -21.04 -10.73
N ALA A 281 3.95 -21.99 -11.50
CA ALA A 281 3.29 -23.17 -10.92
C ALA A 281 4.27 -24.01 -10.11
N ASP A 282 5.50 -24.19 -10.60
CA ASP A 282 6.56 -24.91 -9.88
C ASP A 282 6.99 -24.16 -8.61
N GLY A 283 7.13 -22.83 -8.67
CA GLY A 283 7.43 -22.00 -7.51
C GLY A 283 6.34 -22.08 -6.42
N VAL A 284 5.06 -22.02 -6.80
CA VAL A 284 3.95 -22.18 -5.85
C VAL A 284 3.89 -23.61 -5.29
N ARG A 285 4.24 -24.62 -6.10
CA ARG A 285 4.36 -26.01 -5.59
C ARG A 285 5.44 -26.11 -4.51
N ALA A 286 6.59 -25.46 -4.71
CA ALA A 286 7.64 -25.40 -3.70
C ALA A 286 7.16 -24.69 -2.41
N MET A 287 6.38 -23.60 -2.51
CA MET A 287 5.76 -22.97 -1.33
C MET A 287 4.82 -23.93 -0.58
N LEU A 288 4.02 -24.75 -1.31
CA LEU A 288 3.16 -25.77 -0.69
C LEU A 288 3.96 -26.85 0.04
N GLU A 289 5.10 -27.25 -0.50
CA GLU A 289 5.99 -28.25 0.09
C GLU A 289 6.75 -27.72 1.32
N ASN A 290 6.97 -26.41 1.38
CA ASN A 290 7.63 -25.72 2.50
C ASN A 290 6.64 -25.21 3.58
N ASP A 291 5.37 -25.63 3.54
CA ASP A 291 4.30 -25.20 4.46
C ASP A 291 4.09 -23.66 4.50
N ALA A 292 4.42 -22.97 3.41
CA ALA A 292 4.27 -21.53 3.26
C ALA A 292 3.39 -21.15 2.05
N PRO A 293 2.21 -21.76 1.87
CA PRO A 293 1.39 -21.53 0.69
C PRO A 293 0.84 -20.11 0.65
N PRO A 294 0.70 -19.51 -0.54
CA PRO A 294 0.01 -18.24 -0.67
C PRO A 294 -1.49 -18.44 -0.39
N SER A 295 -2.09 -17.49 0.31
CA SER A 295 -3.53 -17.49 0.56
C SER A 295 -4.33 -17.01 -0.66
N GLU A 296 -3.71 -16.21 -1.53
CA GLU A 296 -4.34 -15.64 -2.72
C GLU A 296 -3.35 -15.47 -3.87
N LEU A 297 -3.78 -15.92 -5.06
CA LEU A 297 -3.05 -15.77 -6.32
C LEU A 297 -3.97 -15.19 -7.40
N ARG A 298 -3.51 -14.16 -8.11
CA ARG A 298 -4.23 -13.57 -9.23
C ARG A 298 -3.38 -13.62 -10.49
N LEU A 299 -3.87 -14.31 -11.52
CA LEU A 299 -3.11 -14.64 -12.72
C LEU A 299 -3.86 -14.31 -14.01
N TRP A 300 -5.12 -13.89 -13.92
CA TRP A 300 -5.95 -13.63 -15.10
C TRP A 300 -5.33 -12.57 -16.02
N GLY A 301 -5.57 -12.71 -17.34
CA GLY A 301 -5.03 -11.78 -18.33
C GLY A 301 -3.62 -12.15 -18.81
N ASN A 302 -3.05 -13.27 -18.34
CA ASN A 302 -1.86 -13.90 -18.90
C ASN A 302 -2.26 -15.00 -19.91
N ASP A 303 -1.32 -15.44 -20.72
CA ASP A 303 -1.57 -16.38 -21.82
C ASP A 303 -1.29 -17.83 -21.38
N PHE A 304 -2.32 -18.52 -20.94
CA PHE A 304 -2.26 -19.94 -20.56
C PHE A 304 -2.13 -20.88 -21.76
N GLY A 305 -2.19 -20.36 -22.98
CA GLY A 305 -2.17 -21.15 -24.19
C GLY A 305 -3.51 -21.87 -24.49
N PRO A 306 -3.53 -22.75 -25.48
CA PRO A 306 -4.72 -23.50 -25.88
C PRO A 306 -5.13 -24.51 -24.78
N PRO A 307 -6.37 -25.04 -24.86
CA PRO A 307 -6.80 -26.13 -23.99
C PRO A 307 -5.81 -27.29 -23.98
N GLY A 308 -5.51 -27.81 -22.78
CA GLY A 308 -4.52 -28.88 -22.60
C GLY A 308 -3.05 -28.44 -22.64
N SER A 309 -2.78 -27.13 -22.68
CA SER A 309 -1.41 -26.58 -22.59
C SER A 309 -0.69 -27.04 -21.31
N LYS A 310 0.63 -26.96 -21.32
CA LYS A 310 1.45 -27.28 -20.14
C LYS A 310 1.11 -26.34 -18.97
N ALA A 311 0.91 -25.04 -19.23
CA ALA A 311 0.54 -24.08 -18.21
C ALA A 311 -0.81 -24.43 -17.56
N ALA A 312 -1.87 -24.67 -18.36
CA ALA A 312 -3.18 -25.04 -17.83
C ALA A 312 -3.11 -26.32 -16.99
N THR A 313 -2.34 -27.31 -17.44
CA THR A 313 -2.16 -28.58 -16.71
C THR A 313 -1.39 -28.37 -15.41
N ALA A 314 -0.26 -27.65 -15.45
CA ALA A 314 0.57 -27.38 -14.26
C ALA A 314 -0.21 -26.69 -13.17
N TRP A 315 -0.96 -25.63 -13.51
CA TRP A 315 -1.77 -24.90 -12.54
C TRP A 315 -2.94 -25.71 -11.97
N ARG A 316 -3.65 -26.48 -12.81
CA ARG A 316 -4.64 -27.42 -12.31
C ARG A 316 -4.04 -28.37 -11.25
N ASP A 317 -2.85 -28.88 -11.51
CA ASP A 317 -2.20 -29.86 -10.63
C ASP A 317 -1.69 -29.19 -9.32
N VAL A 318 -1.28 -27.92 -9.36
CA VAL A 318 -0.99 -27.10 -8.14
C VAL A 318 -2.24 -27.00 -7.27
N PHE A 319 -3.40 -26.62 -7.83
CA PHE A 319 -4.62 -26.49 -7.02
C PHE A 319 -5.12 -27.85 -6.50
N LYS A 320 -4.99 -28.93 -7.27
CA LYS A 320 -5.27 -30.28 -6.76
C LYS A 320 -4.32 -30.67 -5.60
N ARG A 321 -3.05 -30.29 -5.71
CA ARG A 321 -2.09 -30.54 -4.65
C ARG A 321 -2.45 -29.76 -3.38
N ALA A 322 -2.78 -28.48 -3.50
CA ALA A 322 -3.26 -27.67 -2.37
C ALA A 322 -4.48 -28.30 -1.70
N ASP A 323 -5.49 -28.69 -2.49
CA ASP A 323 -6.70 -29.40 -2.00
C ASP A 323 -6.32 -30.69 -1.24
N SER A 324 -5.37 -31.48 -1.74
CA SER A 324 -4.91 -32.73 -1.10
C SER A 324 -4.20 -32.49 0.23
N LEU A 325 -3.62 -31.32 0.43
CA LEU A 325 -2.96 -30.88 1.66
C LEU A 325 -3.93 -30.18 2.62
N GLY A 326 -5.21 -30.01 2.23
CA GLY A 326 -6.20 -29.24 3.01
C GLY A 326 -5.95 -27.73 3.00
N VAL A 327 -5.13 -27.24 2.06
CA VAL A 327 -4.77 -25.81 1.93
C VAL A 327 -5.72 -25.14 0.94
N THR A 328 -6.33 -24.03 1.36
CA THR A 328 -7.17 -23.20 0.48
C THR A 328 -6.36 -22.06 -0.11
N VAL A 329 -6.16 -22.07 -1.43
CA VAL A 329 -5.57 -20.98 -2.20
C VAL A 329 -6.68 -20.30 -2.99
N LYS A 330 -6.98 -19.04 -2.70
CA LYS A 330 -7.93 -18.24 -3.50
C LYS A 330 -7.27 -17.86 -4.82
N ALA A 331 -8.00 -17.97 -5.93
CA ALA A 331 -7.51 -17.59 -7.25
C ALA A 331 -8.61 -16.94 -8.09
N ASP A 332 -8.22 -16.13 -9.05
CA ASP A 332 -9.11 -15.51 -10.04
C ASP A 332 -9.30 -16.35 -11.31
N ILE A 333 -8.76 -17.57 -11.29
CA ILE A 333 -8.86 -18.56 -12.36
C ILE A 333 -9.45 -19.88 -11.86
N THR A 334 -10.11 -20.59 -12.74
CA THR A 334 -10.62 -21.94 -12.51
C THR A 334 -10.33 -22.85 -13.70
N PHE A 335 -10.45 -24.16 -13.50
CA PHE A 335 -10.12 -25.19 -14.48
C PHE A 335 -11.33 -26.09 -14.73
N ARG A 336 -11.57 -26.38 -16.02
CA ARG A 336 -12.55 -27.37 -16.47
C ARG A 336 -11.84 -28.37 -17.37
N VAL A 337 -12.25 -29.64 -17.29
CA VAL A 337 -11.80 -30.67 -18.24
C VAL A 337 -12.93 -30.94 -19.20
N VAL A 338 -12.69 -30.69 -20.48
CA VAL A 338 -13.64 -30.97 -21.58
C VAL A 338 -12.89 -31.80 -22.59
N ASP A 339 -13.45 -32.95 -22.98
CA ASP A 339 -12.85 -33.92 -23.92
C ASP A 339 -11.40 -34.28 -23.54
N GLY A 340 -11.12 -34.43 -22.24
CA GLY A 340 -9.79 -34.76 -21.73
C GLY A 340 -8.79 -33.60 -21.68
N GLN A 341 -9.15 -32.41 -22.17
CA GLN A 341 -8.29 -31.23 -22.18
C GLN A 341 -8.63 -30.26 -21.04
N VAL A 342 -7.60 -29.63 -20.46
CA VAL A 342 -7.74 -28.64 -19.38
C VAL A 342 -7.98 -27.27 -19.98
N HIS A 343 -9.11 -26.67 -19.66
CA HIS A 343 -9.47 -25.30 -20.01
C HIS A 343 -9.32 -24.39 -18.79
N VAL A 344 -8.81 -23.18 -18.99
CA VAL A 344 -8.72 -22.13 -17.98
C VAL A 344 -9.85 -21.13 -18.20
N ALA A 345 -10.53 -20.74 -17.13
CA ALA A 345 -11.56 -19.71 -17.16
C ALA A 345 -11.38 -18.72 -16.02
N ARG A 346 -11.84 -17.48 -16.23
CA ARG A 346 -11.85 -16.46 -15.18
C ARG A 346 -12.93 -16.77 -14.13
N MET A 347 -12.59 -16.57 -12.87
CA MET A 347 -13.58 -16.46 -11.80
C MET A 347 -13.93 -14.98 -11.60
N THR A 348 -15.21 -14.66 -11.67
CA THR A 348 -15.73 -13.28 -11.54
C THR A 348 -15.87 -12.85 -10.08
N GLU A 349 -15.85 -13.79 -9.15
CA GLU A 349 -15.81 -13.54 -7.71
C GLU A 349 -14.72 -14.40 -7.09
N ILE A 350 -13.90 -13.80 -6.21
CA ILE A 350 -12.98 -14.54 -5.35
C ILE A 350 -13.84 -15.13 -4.24
N GLY A 351 -14.65 -16.10 -4.60
CA GLY A 351 -15.58 -16.78 -3.72
C GLY A 351 -15.05 -18.14 -3.29
N THR A 352 -15.24 -18.45 -2.04
CA THR A 352 -15.21 -19.82 -1.53
C THR A 352 -15.99 -20.74 -2.44
N LYS A 353 -15.37 -21.86 -2.85
CA LYS A 353 -16.04 -22.94 -3.59
C LYS A 353 -17.45 -23.19 -3.07
N GLU A 354 -18.47 -22.83 -3.83
CA GLU A 354 -19.62 -23.72 -3.92
C GLU A 354 -19.37 -24.67 -5.10
N VAL A 355 -19.03 -25.89 -4.77
CA VAL A 355 -19.11 -27.02 -5.70
C VAL A 355 -20.60 -27.27 -5.94
N GLY A 356 -21.16 -26.46 -6.82
CA GLY A 356 -22.49 -26.67 -7.35
C GLY A 356 -22.37 -27.47 -8.64
N ASN A 357 -22.58 -28.76 -8.57
CA ASN A 357 -23.04 -29.56 -9.71
C ASN A 357 -24.21 -28.85 -10.36
N ARG A 358 -24.01 -28.21 -11.52
CA ARG A 358 -25.05 -28.05 -12.54
C ARG A 358 -24.45 -28.00 -13.93
N PHE A 359 -24.66 -29.09 -14.64
CA PHE A 359 -24.66 -29.37 -16.08
C PHE A 359 -23.50 -28.89 -16.92
#